data_8564cf84e30ca2be74407f16182e8aca
#
_entry.id   8564cf84e30ca2be74407f16182e8aca
#
_cell.length_a   1.000
_cell.length_b   1.000
_cell.length_c   1.000
_cell.angle_alpha   90.00
_cell.angle_beta   90.00
_cell.angle_gamma   90.00
#
_symmetry.space_group_name_H-M   'P 1'
#
loop_
_entity.id
_entity.type
_entity.pdbx_description
1 polymer ?
#
loop_
_entity_poly.entity_id
_entity_poly.type
_entity_poly.pdbx_seq_one_letter_code
_entity_poly.pdbx_strand_id
1 'polypeptide(L)' 'MTTVKATYLGGLRVECEHLQSGTKIVTDAPVDNHGKGEAFSPTDLCATSLAACMMTTMGIYAQTAGIDLTGTEI' A
#
# COMPACT_ATOMS: atom_id res chain seq x y z
N MET A 1 -16.45 -11.43 4.56
CA MET A 1 -16.43 -10.61 3.32
C MET A 1 -15.01 -10.53 2.81
N THR A 2 -14.81 -10.84 1.52
CA THR A 2 -13.47 -10.75 0.92
C THR A 2 -13.21 -9.31 0.47
N THR A 3 -12.12 -8.73 0.94
CA THR A 3 -11.75 -7.35 0.63
C THR A 3 -10.68 -7.30 -0.47
N VAL A 4 -9.73 -8.24 -0.43
CA VAL A 4 -8.59 -8.27 -1.35
C VAL A 4 -8.44 -9.67 -1.91
N LYS A 5 -8.10 -9.74 -3.20
CA LYS A 5 -7.74 -10.99 -3.87
C LYS A 5 -6.29 -10.87 -4.32
N ALA A 6 -5.45 -11.81 -3.89
CA ALA A 6 -4.04 -11.85 -4.27
C ALA A 6 -3.81 -13.03 -5.22
N THR A 7 -3.15 -12.78 -6.34
CA THR A 7 -2.86 -13.80 -7.35
C THR A 7 -1.36 -13.79 -7.65
N TYR A 8 -0.74 -14.95 -7.51
CA TYR A 8 0.67 -15.11 -7.85
C TYR A 8 0.84 -15.13 -9.37
N LEU A 9 1.63 -14.20 -9.90
CA LEU A 9 1.84 -14.06 -11.35
C LEU A 9 3.06 -14.84 -11.84
N GLY A 10 3.84 -15.45 -10.96
CA GLY A 10 5.15 -15.99 -11.30
C GLY A 10 6.23 -14.90 -11.23
N GLY A 11 7.49 -15.31 -11.29
CA GLY A 11 8.59 -14.36 -11.23
C GLY A 11 8.66 -13.56 -9.93
N LEU A 12 8.18 -14.12 -8.82
CA LEU A 12 8.14 -13.49 -7.49
C LEU A 12 7.23 -12.26 -7.43
N ARG A 13 6.24 -12.18 -8.32
CA ARG A 13 5.28 -11.08 -8.37
C ARG A 13 3.89 -11.55 -7.98
N VAL A 14 3.19 -10.68 -7.26
CA VAL A 14 1.82 -10.93 -6.83
C VAL A 14 0.96 -9.74 -7.21
N GLU A 15 -0.18 -10.00 -7.86
CA GLU A 15 -1.19 -8.98 -8.12
C GLU A 15 -2.20 -8.99 -6.97
N CYS A 16 -2.42 -7.82 -6.40
CA CYS A 16 -3.42 -7.64 -5.35
C CYS A 16 -4.53 -6.75 -5.87
N GLU A 17 -5.75 -7.22 -5.79
CA GLU A 17 -6.93 -6.48 -6.24
C GLU A 17 -7.81 -6.10 -5.06
N HIS A 18 -8.14 -4.82 -4.97
CA HIS A 18 -9.16 -4.33 -4.04
C HIS A 18 -10.52 -4.56 -4.70
N LEU A 19 -11.30 -5.51 -4.19
CA LEU A 19 -12.48 -5.99 -4.90
C LEU A 19 -13.55 -4.93 -5.05
N GLN A 20 -13.73 -4.07 -4.06
CA GLN A 20 -14.76 -3.04 -4.10
C GLN A 20 -14.46 -1.96 -5.15
N SER A 21 -13.21 -1.49 -5.23
CA SER A 21 -12.83 -0.40 -6.14
C SER A 21 -12.30 -0.90 -7.48
N GLY A 22 -11.89 -2.17 -7.56
CA GLY A 22 -11.21 -2.71 -8.73
C GLY A 22 -9.76 -2.26 -8.87
N THR A 23 -9.24 -1.51 -7.92
CA THR A 23 -7.85 -1.06 -7.95
C THR A 23 -6.90 -2.23 -7.78
N LYS A 24 -5.86 -2.29 -8.61
CA LYS A 24 -4.87 -3.35 -8.58
C LYS A 24 -3.48 -2.78 -8.34
N ILE A 25 -2.69 -3.52 -7.57
CA ILE A 25 -1.27 -3.25 -7.39
C ILE A 25 -0.50 -4.53 -7.61
N VAL A 26 0.76 -4.41 -8.00
CA VAL A 26 1.65 -5.55 -8.19
C VAL A 26 2.81 -5.39 -7.22
N THR A 27 3.13 -6.47 -6.49
CA THR A 27 4.30 -6.51 -5.61
C THR A 27 5.43 -7.25 -6.29
N ASP A 28 6.66 -6.98 -5.85
CA ASP A 28 7.85 -7.67 -6.29
C ASP A 28 8.68 -8.02 -5.07
N ALA A 29 9.53 -9.04 -5.17
CA ALA A 29 10.49 -9.32 -4.11
C ALA A 29 11.54 -8.20 -4.05
N PRO A 30 12.11 -7.91 -2.87
CA PRO A 30 13.18 -6.92 -2.79
C PRO A 30 14.43 -7.41 -3.52
N VAL A 31 15.27 -6.47 -3.96
CA VAL A 31 16.47 -6.76 -4.76
C VAL A 31 17.40 -7.73 -4.01
N ASP A 32 17.54 -7.57 -2.70
CA ASP A 32 18.38 -8.42 -1.87
C ASP A 32 17.78 -9.82 -1.63
N ASN A 33 16.58 -10.09 -2.17
CA ASN A 33 15.91 -11.39 -2.07
C ASN A 33 15.38 -11.83 -3.44
N HIS A 34 16.21 -11.71 -4.47
CA HIS A 34 15.97 -12.16 -5.84
C HIS A 34 14.92 -11.37 -6.63
N GLY A 35 14.40 -10.28 -6.10
CA GLY A 35 13.46 -9.41 -6.82
C GLY A 35 14.19 -8.42 -7.73
N LYS A 36 13.43 -7.79 -8.62
CA LYS A 36 13.96 -6.79 -9.54
C LYS A 36 13.90 -5.36 -8.98
N GLY A 37 13.21 -5.16 -7.87
CA GLY A 37 13.04 -3.84 -7.28
C GLY A 37 12.18 -2.89 -8.12
N GLU A 38 11.31 -3.42 -8.96
CA GLU A 38 10.48 -2.61 -9.86
C GLU A 38 9.14 -2.20 -9.25
N ALA A 39 8.83 -2.73 -8.08
CA ALA A 39 7.58 -2.43 -7.38
C ALA A 39 7.82 -2.56 -5.87
N PHE A 40 6.80 -2.20 -5.08
CA PHE A 40 6.86 -2.43 -3.63
C PHE A 40 7.02 -3.91 -3.33
N SER A 41 7.89 -4.24 -2.39
CA SER A 41 7.89 -5.57 -1.79
C SER A 41 6.72 -5.68 -0.81
N PRO A 42 6.30 -6.91 -0.43
CA PRO A 42 5.26 -7.06 0.60
C PRO A 42 5.64 -6.37 1.92
N THR A 43 6.91 -6.39 2.31
CA THR A 43 7.37 -5.69 3.51
C THR A 43 7.32 -4.17 3.37
N ASP A 44 7.61 -3.64 2.18
CA ASP A 44 7.44 -2.22 1.88
C ASP A 44 5.97 -1.80 2.02
N LEU A 45 5.04 -2.65 1.55
CA LEU A 45 3.62 -2.39 1.68
C LEU A 45 3.16 -2.43 3.14
N CYS A 46 3.78 -3.26 3.96
CA CYS A 46 3.48 -3.30 5.39
C CYS A 46 3.83 -1.97 6.06
N ALA A 47 5.00 -1.41 5.76
CA ALA A 47 5.40 -0.10 6.25
C ALA A 47 4.51 1.00 5.66
N THR A 48 4.20 0.92 4.36
CA THR A 48 3.34 1.87 3.67
C THR A 48 1.94 1.90 4.29
N SER A 49 1.39 0.72 4.63
CA SER A 49 0.06 0.64 5.24
C SER A 49 0.01 1.35 6.59
N LEU A 50 1.06 1.23 7.38
CA LEU A 50 1.15 1.93 8.67
C LEU A 50 1.22 3.44 8.47
N ALA A 51 2.09 3.92 7.59
CA ALA A 51 2.23 5.34 7.30
C ALA A 51 0.92 5.93 6.76
N ALA A 52 0.30 5.24 5.80
CA ALA A 52 -0.96 5.68 5.22
C ALA A 52 -2.08 5.71 6.26
N CYS A 53 -2.14 4.71 7.14
CA CYS A 53 -3.13 4.64 8.21
C CYS A 53 -2.97 5.81 9.18
N MET A 54 -1.74 6.07 9.60
CA MET A 54 -1.44 7.19 10.51
C MET A 54 -1.87 8.52 9.89
N MET A 55 -1.48 8.78 8.64
CA MET A 55 -1.82 10.03 7.96
C MET A 55 -3.30 10.17 7.70
N THR A 56 -4.00 9.09 7.36
CA THR A 56 -5.45 9.12 7.15
C THR A 56 -6.17 9.44 8.45
N THR A 57 -5.76 8.84 9.57
CA THR A 57 -6.33 9.10 10.88
C THR A 57 -6.08 10.56 11.30
N MET A 58 -4.86 11.04 11.10
CA MET A 58 -4.52 12.43 11.35
C MET A 58 -5.35 13.38 10.48
N GLY A 59 -5.55 13.02 9.21
CA GLY A 59 -6.35 13.80 8.27
C GLY A 59 -7.81 13.91 8.68
N ILE A 60 -8.40 12.83 9.18
CA ILE A 60 -9.78 12.84 9.69
C ILE A 60 -9.91 13.84 10.83
N TYR A 61 -8.98 13.79 11.79
CA TYR A 61 -8.97 14.74 12.90
C TYR A 61 -8.74 16.16 12.42
N ALA A 62 -7.79 16.35 11.51
CA ALA A 62 -7.43 17.67 10.98
C ALA A 62 -8.60 18.33 10.27
N GLN A 63 -9.40 17.56 9.50
CA GLN A 63 -10.61 18.10 8.86
C GLN A 63 -11.59 18.65 9.88
N THR A 64 -11.79 17.92 10.98
CA THR A 64 -12.68 18.38 12.07
C THR A 64 -12.15 19.64 12.73
N ALA A 65 -10.82 19.74 12.90
CA ALA A 65 -10.16 20.87 13.56
C ALA A 65 -9.89 22.04 12.61
N GLY A 66 -10.17 21.90 11.31
CA GLY A 66 -9.89 22.95 10.32
C GLY A 66 -8.42 23.11 9.97
N ILE A 67 -7.62 22.07 10.12
CA ILE A 67 -6.19 22.07 9.82
C ILE A 67 -5.93 21.35 8.50
N ASP A 68 -5.09 21.92 7.64
CA ASP A 68 -4.69 21.31 6.38
C ASP A 68 -3.34 20.64 6.53
N LEU A 69 -3.31 19.31 6.32
CA LEU A 69 -2.08 18.50 6.39
C LEU A 69 -1.52 18.13 5.02
N THR A 70 -2.06 18.72 3.95
CA THR A 70 -1.60 18.39 2.59
C THR A 70 -0.09 18.61 2.46
N GLY A 71 0.61 17.61 1.91
CA GLY A 71 2.06 17.65 1.74
C GLY A 71 2.85 17.07 2.90
N THR A 72 2.18 16.60 3.97
CA THR A 72 2.86 15.93 5.08
C THR A 72 3.48 14.63 4.61
N GLU A 73 4.69 14.34 5.08
CA GLU A 73 5.43 13.12 4.74
C GLU A 73 5.82 12.36 6.00
N ILE A 74 5.83 11.06 5.87
CA ILE A 74 6.32 10.14 6.91
C ILE A 74 7.38 9.22 6.31
#